data_c56c75d47f54d6640f620be01011f4ca
#
_entry.id   c56c75d47f54d6640f620be01011f4ca
#
_cell.length_a   1.000
_cell.length_b   1.000
_cell.length_c   1.000
_cell.angle_alpha   90.00
_cell.angle_beta   90.00
_cell.angle_gamma   90.00
#
_symmetry.space_group_name_H-M   'P 1'
#
loop_
_entity.id
_entity.type
_entity.pdbx_description
1 polymer ?
#
loop_
_entity_poly.entity_id
_entity_poly.type
_entity_poly.pdbx_seq_one_letter_code
_entity_poly.pdbx_strand_id
1 'polypeptide(L)'
;MDRFRTAFVNTVELGLITGVLSSAIGLLFAYVDVYVKLKYKWIEKLFNIVSLLPVVSPPFVLSLSTIMLFGRSGIISRYVFHIYDSNVYGLKGIVVVQTLTFFPVCYLMLKGLLKNIDPSIEEAARDIGASRLKVFLTITLPLMLPGIGNAFLVTFIESVADFANPMLIGGDFDTLATTIYLQVTGSYDSTGAAAMSVILLSLTLILFFIQKYYLEKKTTATLTGKASRVRMPITDKSVTVPLTVFCTVVAAFVVLMYVMIPFGALFK
;
A
#
# COMPACT_ATOMS: atom_id res chain seq x y z
N MET A 1 -23.10 11.22 19.62
CA MET A 1 -23.16 9.87 19.00
C MET A 1 -22.87 9.92 17.51
N ASP A 2 -23.35 10.90 16.79
CA ASP A 2 -23.17 10.98 15.32
C ASP A 2 -21.70 11.13 14.90
N ARG A 3 -20.92 11.98 15.58
CA ARG A 3 -19.49 12.17 15.25
C ARG A 3 -18.66 10.89 15.42
N PHE A 4 -18.92 10.10 16.47
CA PHE A 4 -18.28 8.81 16.68
C PHE A 4 -18.62 7.82 15.55
N ARG A 5 -19.91 7.71 15.20
CA ARG A 5 -20.37 6.83 14.13
C ARG A 5 -19.72 7.21 12.79
N THR A 6 -19.68 8.50 12.48
CA THR A 6 -19.04 9.00 11.27
C THR A 6 -17.54 8.64 11.26
N ALA A 7 -16.81 8.92 12.34
CA ALA A 7 -15.39 8.60 12.43
C ALA A 7 -15.11 7.09 12.31
N PHE A 8 -15.97 6.23 12.90
CA PHE A 8 -15.87 4.79 12.77
C PHE A 8 -16.06 4.32 11.33
N VAL A 9 -17.15 4.79 10.67
CA VAL A 9 -17.44 4.44 9.27
C VAL A 9 -16.30 4.91 8.36
N ASN A 10 -15.87 6.15 8.52
CA ASN A 10 -14.74 6.73 7.77
C ASN A 10 -13.46 5.90 7.93
N THR A 11 -13.16 5.45 9.16
CA THR A 11 -11.98 4.64 9.45
C THR A 11 -12.04 3.30 8.71
N VAL A 12 -13.19 2.63 8.74
CA VAL A 12 -13.37 1.35 8.05
C VAL A 12 -13.32 1.54 6.53
N GLU A 13 -13.99 2.56 6.01
CA GLU A 13 -13.98 2.91 4.58
C GLU A 13 -12.57 3.18 4.09
N LEU A 14 -11.84 4.04 4.79
CA LEU A 14 -10.45 4.36 4.48
C LEU A 14 -9.57 3.11 4.47
N GLY A 15 -9.66 2.28 5.51
CA GLY A 15 -8.91 1.04 5.63
C GLY A 15 -9.18 0.06 4.50
N LEU A 16 -10.47 -0.11 4.12
CA LEU A 16 -10.85 -0.98 3.01
C LEU A 16 -10.26 -0.51 1.68
N ILE A 17 -10.43 0.78 1.36
CA ILE A 17 -9.94 1.35 0.10
C ILE A 17 -8.42 1.27 0.05
N THR A 18 -7.74 1.72 1.10
CA THR A 18 -6.27 1.71 1.18
C THR A 18 -5.73 0.28 1.12
N GLY A 19 -6.33 -0.66 1.86
CA GLY A 19 -5.93 -2.06 1.87
C GLY A 19 -6.02 -2.71 0.49
N VAL A 20 -7.13 -2.47 -0.24
CA VAL A 20 -7.30 -2.98 -1.61
C VAL A 20 -6.29 -2.37 -2.56
N LEU A 21 -6.14 -1.05 -2.57
CA LEU A 21 -5.22 -0.36 -3.50
C LEU A 21 -3.77 -0.71 -3.22
N SER A 22 -3.34 -0.73 -1.96
CA SER A 22 -1.97 -1.09 -1.57
C SER A 22 -1.65 -2.54 -1.94
N SER A 23 -2.59 -3.46 -1.71
CA SER A 23 -2.42 -4.87 -2.07
C SER A 23 -2.34 -5.06 -3.58
N ALA A 24 -3.17 -4.35 -4.35
CA ALA A 24 -3.16 -4.40 -5.80
C ALA A 24 -1.83 -3.86 -6.38
N ILE A 25 -1.39 -2.67 -5.93
CA ILE A 25 -0.12 -2.08 -6.37
C ILE A 25 1.05 -2.96 -5.92
N GLY A 26 1.04 -3.43 -4.68
CA GLY A 26 2.05 -4.34 -4.13
C GLY A 26 2.17 -5.64 -4.92
N LEU A 27 1.04 -6.23 -5.34
CA LEU A 27 1.00 -7.42 -6.20
C LEU A 27 1.61 -7.14 -7.58
N LEU A 28 1.29 -6.00 -8.19
CA LEU A 28 1.85 -5.61 -9.49
C LEU A 28 3.38 -5.45 -9.40
N PHE A 29 3.88 -4.77 -8.37
CA PHE A 29 5.32 -4.65 -8.12
C PHE A 29 5.99 -6.00 -7.89
N ALA A 30 5.39 -6.85 -7.06
CA ALA A 30 5.90 -8.19 -6.78
C ALA A 30 5.93 -9.07 -8.05
N TYR A 31 4.89 -8.97 -8.87
CA TYR A 31 4.81 -9.69 -10.14
C TYR A 31 5.89 -9.23 -11.12
N VAL A 32 6.07 -7.93 -11.30
CA VAL A 32 7.11 -7.38 -12.19
C VAL A 32 8.50 -7.80 -11.72
N ASP A 33 8.78 -7.69 -10.44
CA ASP A 33 10.10 -8.00 -9.88
C ASP A 33 10.45 -9.51 -9.94
N VAL A 34 9.45 -10.39 -9.83
CA VAL A 34 9.68 -11.84 -9.81
C VAL A 34 9.61 -12.47 -11.21
N TYR A 35 8.74 -11.96 -12.08
CA TYR A 35 8.48 -12.58 -13.38
C TYR A 35 9.11 -11.85 -14.56
N VAL A 36 9.40 -10.56 -14.45
CA VAL A 36 9.91 -9.76 -15.57
C VAL A 36 11.42 -9.59 -15.46
N LYS A 37 12.14 -9.97 -16.52
CA LYS A 37 13.58 -9.63 -16.61
C LYS A 37 13.71 -8.13 -16.92
N LEU A 38 13.98 -7.34 -15.89
CA LEU A 38 14.19 -5.92 -16.05
C LEU A 38 15.44 -5.66 -16.91
N LYS A 39 15.26 -4.92 -18.01
CA LYS A 39 16.34 -4.60 -18.97
C LYS A 39 17.45 -3.77 -18.33
N TYR A 40 17.09 -2.91 -17.41
CA TYR A 40 17.99 -1.93 -16.80
C TYR A 40 18.12 -2.19 -15.29
N LYS A 41 19.31 -2.40 -14.80
CA LYS A 41 19.62 -2.60 -13.37
C LYS A 41 19.20 -1.40 -12.48
N TRP A 42 19.12 -0.20 -13.04
CA TRP A 42 18.67 0.98 -12.29
C TRP A 42 17.19 0.89 -11.89
N ILE A 43 16.33 0.23 -12.69
CA ILE A 43 14.91 0.01 -12.34
C ILE A 43 14.81 -0.92 -11.13
N GLU A 44 15.60 -1.98 -11.09
CA GLU A 44 15.67 -2.89 -9.94
C GLU A 44 16.12 -2.15 -8.66
N LYS A 45 17.16 -1.29 -8.79
CA LYS A 45 17.59 -0.43 -7.67
C LYS A 45 16.50 0.53 -7.23
N LEU A 46 15.78 1.13 -8.18
CA LEU A 46 14.66 2.03 -7.90
C LEU A 46 13.56 1.32 -7.11
N PHE A 47 13.17 0.10 -7.50
CA PHE A 47 12.17 -0.69 -6.78
C PHE A 47 12.62 -1.02 -5.35
N ASN A 48 13.87 -1.39 -5.18
CA ASN A 48 14.45 -1.65 -3.85
C ASN A 48 14.45 -0.38 -2.97
N ILE A 49 14.83 0.78 -3.52
CA ILE A 49 14.80 2.05 -2.80
C ILE A 49 13.37 2.39 -2.38
N VAL A 50 12.42 2.34 -3.33
CA VAL A 50 11.00 2.69 -3.07
C VAL A 50 10.38 1.76 -2.03
N SER A 51 10.78 0.49 -1.99
CA SER A 51 10.27 -0.45 -0.97
C SER A 51 10.83 -0.20 0.44
N LEU A 52 11.96 0.49 0.56
CA LEU A 52 12.59 0.77 1.85
C LEU A 52 12.25 2.17 2.39
N LEU A 53 12.11 3.16 1.51
CA LEU A 53 11.88 4.55 1.91
C LEU A 53 10.69 4.75 2.87
N PRO A 54 9.47 4.25 2.57
CA PRO A 54 8.33 4.42 3.46
C PRO A 54 8.46 3.66 4.78
N VAL A 55 9.21 2.55 4.79
CA VAL A 55 9.43 1.73 6.01
C VAL A 55 10.37 2.43 7.00
N VAL A 56 11.36 3.17 6.48
CA VAL A 56 12.39 3.84 7.30
C VAL A 56 11.98 5.27 7.67
N SER A 57 11.15 5.91 6.87
CA SER A 57 10.76 7.31 7.06
C SER A 57 9.61 7.47 8.05
N PRO A 58 9.51 8.65 8.70
CA PRO A 58 8.32 8.98 9.46
C PRO A 58 7.05 8.93 8.60
N PRO A 59 5.91 8.41 9.11
CA PRO A 59 4.70 8.18 8.32
C PRO A 59 4.10 9.44 7.67
N PHE A 60 4.31 10.62 8.25
CA PHE A 60 3.78 11.89 7.73
C PHE A 60 4.56 12.49 6.56
N VAL A 61 5.70 11.91 6.17
CA VAL A 61 6.57 12.43 5.10
C VAL A 61 5.82 12.56 3.77
N LEU A 62 5.07 11.55 3.38
CA LEU A 62 4.30 11.57 2.14
C LEU A 62 3.12 12.55 2.18
N SER A 63 2.48 12.74 3.34
CA SER A 63 1.45 13.76 3.52
C SER A 63 1.99 15.17 3.32
N LEU A 64 3.13 15.49 3.97
CA LEU A 64 3.78 16.80 3.80
C LEU A 64 4.18 17.03 2.33
N SER A 65 4.79 16.04 1.69
CA SER A 65 5.15 16.12 0.27
C SER A 65 3.93 16.35 -0.62
N THR A 66 2.82 15.65 -0.33
CA THR A 66 1.58 15.82 -1.09
C THR A 66 1.03 17.24 -0.94
N ILE A 67 1.05 17.80 0.26
CA ILE A 67 0.63 19.18 0.49
C ILE A 67 1.55 20.17 -0.23
N MET A 68 2.87 19.95 -0.21
CA MET A 68 3.85 20.81 -0.90
C MET A 68 3.71 20.74 -2.42
N LEU A 69 3.40 19.57 -2.97
CA LEU A 69 3.26 19.38 -4.42
C LEU A 69 1.88 19.78 -4.94
N PHE A 70 0.82 19.37 -4.24
CA PHE A 70 -0.56 19.40 -4.74
C PHE A 70 -1.53 20.19 -3.86
N GLY A 71 -1.10 20.72 -2.72
CA GLY A 71 -1.95 21.54 -1.84
C GLY A 71 -2.36 22.87 -2.49
N ARG A 72 -3.08 23.71 -1.74
CA ARG A 72 -3.59 25.01 -2.24
C ARG A 72 -2.50 25.92 -2.83
N SER A 73 -1.29 25.88 -2.27
CA SER A 73 -0.10 26.57 -2.78
C SER A 73 0.94 25.61 -3.34
N GLY A 74 0.49 24.40 -3.75
CA GLY A 74 1.37 23.33 -4.21
C GLY A 74 2.10 23.69 -5.50
N ILE A 75 3.37 23.30 -5.57
CA ILE A 75 4.25 23.63 -6.71
C ILE A 75 3.67 23.09 -8.02
N ILE A 76 3.25 21.81 -8.03
CA ILE A 76 2.71 21.18 -9.25
C ILE A 76 1.32 21.75 -9.58
N SER A 77 0.45 21.90 -8.58
CA SER A 77 -0.88 22.48 -8.81
C SER A 77 -0.80 23.86 -9.42
N ARG A 78 0.06 24.72 -8.89
CA ARG A 78 0.11 26.13 -9.27
C ARG A 78 0.91 26.37 -10.55
N TYR A 79 2.09 25.76 -10.71
CA TYR A 79 3.02 26.06 -11.81
C TYR A 79 2.92 25.11 -12.99
N VAL A 80 2.41 23.87 -12.80
CA VAL A 80 2.27 22.88 -13.87
C VAL A 80 0.83 22.81 -14.37
N PHE A 81 -0.13 22.68 -13.44
CA PHE A 81 -1.55 22.54 -13.79
C PHE A 81 -2.31 23.86 -13.79
N HIS A 82 -1.72 24.96 -13.30
CA HIS A 82 -2.36 26.26 -13.16
C HIS A 82 -3.67 26.22 -12.36
N ILE A 83 -3.76 25.28 -11.38
CA ILE A 83 -4.91 25.12 -10.49
C ILE A 83 -4.62 25.91 -9.21
N TYR A 84 -5.32 27.01 -9.00
CA TYR A 84 -5.12 27.90 -7.87
C TYR A 84 -5.96 27.53 -6.63
N ASP A 85 -6.99 26.70 -6.81
CA ASP A 85 -7.85 26.19 -5.71
C ASP A 85 -7.80 24.65 -5.69
N SER A 86 -6.60 24.12 -5.58
CA SER A 86 -6.39 22.68 -5.47
C SER A 86 -6.82 22.19 -4.08
N ASN A 87 -7.72 21.22 -4.03
CA ASN A 87 -8.15 20.57 -2.79
C ASN A 87 -7.73 19.10 -2.77
N VAL A 88 -6.59 18.84 -2.14
CA VAL A 88 -6.06 17.47 -1.91
C VAL A 88 -6.47 16.92 -0.55
N TYR A 89 -7.21 17.68 0.23
CA TYR A 89 -7.63 17.30 1.56
C TYR A 89 -8.84 16.36 1.53
N GLY A 90 -9.02 15.59 2.60
CA GLY A 90 -10.11 14.65 2.75
C GLY A 90 -9.77 13.23 2.32
N LEU A 91 -10.79 12.39 2.17
CA LEU A 91 -10.66 10.96 1.87
C LEU A 91 -9.71 10.68 0.68
N LYS A 92 -9.85 11.41 -0.43
CA LYS A 92 -9.06 11.19 -1.65
C LYS A 92 -7.55 11.37 -1.39
N GLY A 93 -7.19 12.44 -0.69
CA GLY A 93 -5.79 12.72 -0.34
C GLY A 93 -5.21 11.69 0.61
N ILE A 94 -5.97 11.32 1.65
CA ILE A 94 -5.53 10.30 2.61
C ILE A 94 -5.33 8.96 1.91
N VAL A 95 -6.28 8.54 1.06
CA VAL A 95 -6.20 7.27 0.31
C VAL A 95 -4.94 7.22 -0.55
N VAL A 96 -4.63 8.29 -1.31
CA VAL A 96 -3.42 8.34 -2.14
C VAL A 96 -2.17 8.21 -1.27
N VAL A 97 -2.08 9.02 -0.21
CA VAL A 97 -0.90 9.02 0.67
C VAL A 97 -0.73 7.70 1.39
N GLN A 98 -1.79 7.16 2.01
CA GLN A 98 -1.70 5.87 2.71
C GLN A 98 -1.40 4.72 1.74
N THR A 99 -1.97 4.73 0.54
CA THR A 99 -1.67 3.72 -0.47
C THR A 99 -0.18 3.72 -0.81
N LEU A 100 0.41 4.91 -1.03
CA LEU A 100 1.84 5.04 -1.32
C LEU A 100 2.74 4.74 -0.10
N THR A 101 2.22 4.92 1.10
CA THR A 101 2.93 4.59 2.35
C THR A 101 2.97 3.08 2.57
N PHE A 102 1.87 2.37 2.33
CA PHE A 102 1.70 0.97 2.75
C PHE A 102 1.89 -0.06 1.62
N PHE A 103 1.77 0.31 0.33
CA PHE A 103 1.98 -0.67 -0.75
C PHE A 103 3.36 -1.38 -0.70
N PRO A 104 4.47 -0.76 -0.20
CA PRO A 104 5.74 -1.45 -0.13
C PRO A 104 5.72 -2.65 0.84
N VAL A 105 4.93 -2.59 1.90
CA VAL A 105 4.73 -3.72 2.82
C VAL A 105 4.06 -4.87 2.07
N CYS A 106 2.97 -4.58 1.34
CA CYS A 106 2.30 -5.56 0.49
C CYS A 106 3.25 -6.13 -0.57
N TYR A 107 4.02 -5.29 -1.23
CA TYR A 107 5.02 -5.72 -2.23
C TYR A 107 6.03 -6.70 -1.64
N LEU A 108 6.64 -6.38 -0.50
CA LEU A 108 7.65 -7.25 0.12
C LEU A 108 7.06 -8.60 0.53
N MET A 109 5.87 -8.60 1.13
CA MET A 109 5.16 -9.82 1.52
C MET A 109 4.82 -10.69 0.30
N LEU A 110 4.20 -10.10 -0.72
CA LEU A 110 3.75 -10.82 -1.91
C LEU A 110 4.92 -11.27 -2.79
N LYS A 111 6.01 -10.50 -2.87
CA LYS A 111 7.28 -10.90 -3.51
C LYS A 111 7.86 -12.16 -2.86
N GLY A 112 7.88 -12.20 -1.52
CA GLY A 112 8.35 -13.38 -0.79
C GLY A 112 7.52 -14.62 -1.11
N LEU A 113 6.20 -14.48 -1.17
CA LEU A 113 5.28 -15.57 -1.52
C LEU A 113 5.44 -16.03 -2.96
N LEU A 114 5.49 -15.11 -3.92
CA LEU A 114 5.70 -15.44 -5.35
C LEU A 114 7.01 -16.19 -5.59
N LYS A 115 8.07 -15.86 -4.88
CA LYS A 115 9.36 -16.56 -4.97
C LYS A 115 9.29 -18.01 -4.47
N ASN A 116 8.37 -18.32 -3.57
CA ASN A 116 8.21 -19.64 -2.98
C ASN A 116 7.27 -20.57 -3.80
N ILE A 117 6.55 -20.06 -4.80
CA ILE A 117 5.78 -20.89 -5.72
C ILE A 117 6.74 -21.65 -6.64
N ASP A 118 6.61 -22.97 -6.72
CA ASP A 118 7.47 -23.80 -7.61
C ASP A 118 7.18 -23.46 -9.08
N PRO A 119 8.18 -23.00 -9.85
CA PRO A 119 8.01 -22.70 -11.26
C PRO A 119 7.58 -23.91 -12.11
N SER A 120 7.88 -25.13 -11.69
CA SER A 120 7.55 -26.37 -12.42
C SER A 120 6.04 -26.54 -12.64
N ILE A 121 5.21 -26.08 -11.70
CA ILE A 121 3.75 -26.14 -11.82
C ILE A 121 3.26 -25.23 -12.95
N GLU A 122 3.83 -24.03 -13.05
CA GLU A 122 3.49 -23.06 -14.09
C GLU A 122 4.02 -23.50 -15.46
N GLU A 123 5.22 -24.11 -15.51
CA GLU A 123 5.84 -24.66 -16.71
C GLU A 123 5.03 -25.85 -17.24
N ALA A 124 4.66 -26.80 -16.40
CA ALA A 124 3.83 -27.94 -16.79
C ALA A 124 2.48 -27.51 -17.39
N ALA A 125 1.83 -26.51 -16.82
CA ALA A 125 0.59 -25.97 -17.37
C ALA A 125 0.79 -25.33 -18.76
N ARG A 126 1.95 -24.69 -18.99
CA ARG A 126 2.29 -24.11 -20.29
C ARG A 126 2.64 -25.17 -21.33
N ASP A 127 3.29 -26.25 -20.93
CA ASP A 127 3.67 -27.34 -21.82
C ASP A 127 2.43 -28.06 -22.40
N ILE A 128 1.32 -28.10 -21.65
CA ILE A 128 0.01 -28.58 -22.12
C ILE A 128 -0.82 -27.51 -22.86
N GLY A 129 -0.21 -26.34 -23.19
CA GLY A 129 -0.80 -25.30 -24.04
C GLY A 129 -1.57 -24.20 -23.32
N ALA A 130 -1.49 -24.09 -21.99
CA ALA A 130 -2.14 -22.99 -21.28
C ALA A 130 -1.45 -21.64 -21.57
N SER A 131 -2.23 -20.60 -21.89
CA SER A 131 -1.73 -19.24 -22.02
C SER A 131 -1.23 -18.72 -20.69
N ARG A 132 -0.31 -17.72 -20.68
CA ARG A 132 0.24 -17.13 -19.46
C ARG A 132 -0.83 -16.54 -18.55
N LEU A 133 -1.81 -15.85 -19.12
CA LEU A 133 -2.93 -15.30 -18.38
C LEU A 133 -3.75 -16.42 -17.73
N LYS A 134 -3.99 -17.52 -18.43
CA LYS A 134 -4.70 -18.69 -17.89
C LYS A 134 -3.92 -19.28 -16.72
N VAL A 135 -2.61 -19.49 -16.86
CA VAL A 135 -1.73 -19.98 -15.77
C VAL A 135 -1.79 -19.03 -14.57
N PHE A 136 -1.67 -17.72 -14.79
CA PHE A 136 -1.77 -16.75 -13.71
C PHE A 136 -3.11 -16.82 -12.98
N LEU A 137 -4.22 -16.82 -13.70
CA LEU A 137 -5.57 -16.81 -13.09
C LEU A 137 -5.96 -18.15 -12.44
N THR A 138 -5.47 -19.29 -12.97
CA THR A 138 -5.89 -20.62 -12.51
C THR A 138 -4.91 -21.30 -11.56
N ILE A 139 -3.65 -20.87 -11.52
CA ILE A 139 -2.60 -21.45 -10.67
C ILE A 139 -2.01 -20.39 -9.74
N THR A 140 -1.35 -19.39 -10.30
CA THR A 140 -0.58 -18.43 -9.49
C THR A 140 -1.47 -17.62 -8.56
N LEU A 141 -2.54 -17.00 -9.08
CA LEU A 141 -3.45 -16.18 -8.30
C LEU A 141 -4.19 -16.97 -7.20
N PRO A 142 -4.77 -18.17 -7.44
CA PRO A 142 -5.37 -18.97 -6.38
C PRO A 142 -4.38 -19.36 -5.26
N LEU A 143 -3.13 -19.72 -5.62
CA LEU A 143 -2.09 -20.01 -4.63
C LEU A 143 -1.70 -18.76 -3.83
N MET A 144 -1.82 -17.57 -4.41
CA MET A 144 -1.51 -16.28 -3.77
C MET A 144 -2.67 -15.74 -2.93
N LEU A 145 -3.92 -16.19 -3.13
CA LEU A 145 -5.09 -15.61 -2.45
C LEU A 145 -4.96 -15.50 -0.93
N PRO A 146 -4.48 -16.54 -0.20
CA PRO A 146 -4.28 -16.41 1.24
C PRO A 146 -3.25 -15.33 1.60
N GLY A 147 -2.18 -15.21 0.80
CA GLY A 147 -1.15 -14.20 0.98
C GLY A 147 -1.61 -12.79 0.63
N ILE A 148 -2.42 -12.65 -0.42
CA ILE A 148 -3.05 -11.36 -0.77
C ILE A 148 -4.00 -10.93 0.35
N GLY A 149 -4.81 -11.84 0.88
CA GLY A 149 -5.67 -11.58 2.03
C GLY A 149 -4.88 -11.17 3.28
N ASN A 150 -3.72 -11.80 3.51
CA ASN A 150 -2.81 -11.43 4.60
C ASN A 150 -2.23 -10.03 4.41
N ALA A 151 -1.71 -9.71 3.23
CA ALA A 151 -1.18 -8.38 2.89
C ALA A 151 -2.27 -7.30 3.02
N PHE A 152 -3.48 -7.57 2.54
CA PHE A 152 -4.64 -6.71 2.71
C PHE A 152 -4.95 -6.43 4.18
N LEU A 153 -5.02 -7.46 5.03
CA LEU A 153 -5.34 -7.27 6.45
C LEU A 153 -4.26 -6.52 7.21
N VAL A 154 -2.98 -6.78 6.93
CA VAL A 154 -1.87 -5.98 7.50
C VAL A 154 -2.05 -4.52 7.16
N THR A 155 -2.23 -4.19 5.90
CA THR A 155 -2.38 -2.80 5.45
C THR A 155 -3.67 -2.17 5.96
N PHE A 156 -4.76 -2.94 6.06
CA PHE A 156 -5.99 -2.47 6.67
C PHE A 156 -5.76 -2.06 8.12
N ILE A 157 -5.09 -2.91 8.92
CA ILE A 157 -4.77 -2.62 10.33
C ILE A 157 -3.88 -1.37 10.44
N GLU A 158 -2.84 -1.27 9.59
CA GLU A 158 -1.96 -0.09 9.55
C GLU A 158 -2.73 1.19 9.20
N SER A 159 -3.64 1.13 8.23
CA SER A 159 -4.48 2.26 7.83
C SER A 159 -5.43 2.71 8.93
N VAL A 160 -6.09 1.76 9.61
CA VAL A 160 -7.03 2.03 10.72
C VAL A 160 -6.31 2.64 11.93
N ALA A 161 -5.08 2.22 12.19
CA ALA A 161 -4.25 2.72 13.30
C ALA A 161 -3.50 4.02 12.95
N ASP A 162 -3.44 4.40 11.69
CA ASP A 162 -2.73 5.60 11.25
C ASP A 162 -3.49 6.87 11.66
N PHE A 163 -2.84 7.67 12.48
CA PHE A 163 -3.36 8.99 12.84
C PHE A 163 -2.61 10.12 12.12
N ALA A 164 -1.35 9.90 11.73
CA ALA A 164 -0.46 10.94 11.25
C ALA A 164 -0.87 11.48 9.87
N ASN A 165 -1.19 10.60 8.92
CA ASN A 165 -1.64 11.03 7.60
C ASN A 165 -3.02 11.69 7.63
N PRO A 166 -4.06 11.11 8.28
CA PRO A 166 -5.36 11.78 8.39
C PRO A 166 -5.29 13.12 9.15
N MET A 167 -4.42 13.26 10.14
CA MET A 167 -4.24 14.50 10.88
C MET A 167 -3.72 15.65 10.01
N LEU A 168 -2.85 15.35 9.05
CA LEU A 168 -2.22 16.35 8.17
C LEU A 168 -3.06 16.68 6.94
N ILE A 169 -3.65 15.67 6.30
CA ILE A 169 -4.31 15.82 4.99
C ILE A 169 -5.80 15.49 5.04
N GLY A 170 -6.33 15.11 6.20
CA GLY A 170 -7.73 14.69 6.36
C GLY A 170 -8.76 15.79 6.10
N GLY A 171 -8.43 17.05 6.40
CA GLY A 171 -9.42 18.13 6.31
C GLY A 171 -10.63 17.82 7.21
N ASP A 172 -11.83 17.76 6.61
CA ASP A 172 -13.08 17.43 7.33
C ASP A 172 -13.36 15.92 7.43
N PHE A 173 -12.43 15.07 6.96
CA PHE A 173 -12.57 13.62 7.04
C PHE A 173 -11.95 13.09 8.35
N ASP A 174 -12.77 13.03 9.37
CA ASP A 174 -12.38 12.53 10.69
C ASP A 174 -12.27 10.99 10.69
N THR A 175 -11.16 10.47 11.25
CA THR A 175 -10.98 9.05 11.57
C THR A 175 -11.05 8.83 13.09
N LEU A 176 -11.22 7.58 13.54
CA LEU A 176 -11.18 7.29 14.98
C LEU A 176 -9.86 7.69 15.62
N ALA A 177 -8.74 7.40 14.97
CA ALA A 177 -7.41 7.73 15.48
C ALA A 177 -7.22 9.25 15.65
N THR A 178 -7.63 10.06 14.66
CA THR A 178 -7.59 11.53 14.77
C THR A 178 -8.57 12.06 15.79
N THR A 179 -9.78 11.48 15.86
CA THR A 179 -10.79 11.90 16.83
C THR A 179 -10.34 11.62 18.26
N ILE A 180 -9.74 10.45 18.54
CA ILE A 180 -9.15 10.13 19.85
C ILE A 180 -8.09 11.17 20.24
N TYR A 181 -7.18 11.48 19.33
CA TYR A 181 -6.14 12.48 19.58
C TYR A 181 -6.73 13.85 19.92
N LEU A 182 -7.67 14.35 19.13
CA LEU A 182 -8.31 15.64 19.33
C LEU A 182 -9.18 15.68 20.60
N GLN A 183 -9.76 14.54 21.00
CA GLN A 183 -10.53 14.44 22.25
C GLN A 183 -9.63 14.64 23.46
N VAL A 184 -8.42 14.08 23.45
CA VAL A 184 -7.45 14.24 24.54
C VAL A 184 -6.85 15.65 24.55
N THR A 185 -6.38 16.13 23.38
CA THR A 185 -5.56 17.37 23.32
C THR A 185 -6.40 18.62 23.15
N GLY A 186 -7.55 18.54 22.49
CA GLY A 186 -8.41 19.69 22.19
C GLY A 186 -9.59 19.86 23.13
N SER A 187 -10.26 18.77 23.49
CA SER A 187 -11.46 18.80 24.34
C SER A 187 -11.21 18.44 25.79
N TYR A 188 -10.02 17.94 26.11
CA TYR A 188 -9.64 17.43 27.45
C TYR A 188 -10.59 16.35 27.99
N ASP A 189 -11.30 15.63 27.12
CA ASP A 189 -12.20 14.54 27.45
C ASP A 189 -11.48 13.18 27.36
N SER A 190 -10.74 12.86 28.39
CA SER A 190 -10.01 11.59 28.49
C SER A 190 -10.94 10.39 28.56
N THR A 191 -12.17 10.54 29.07
CA THR A 191 -13.12 9.43 29.20
C THR A 191 -13.68 9.03 27.82
N GLY A 192 -14.09 10.04 27.02
CA GLY A 192 -14.54 9.80 25.64
C GLY A 192 -13.43 9.22 24.76
N ALA A 193 -12.22 9.76 24.88
CA ALA A 193 -11.04 9.25 24.18
C ALA A 193 -10.74 7.79 24.55
N ALA A 194 -10.78 7.43 25.84
CA ALA A 194 -10.57 6.06 26.32
C ALA A 194 -11.61 5.09 25.75
N ALA A 195 -12.90 5.47 25.73
CA ALA A 195 -13.95 4.66 25.15
C ALA A 195 -13.73 4.39 23.65
N MET A 196 -13.37 5.41 22.88
CA MET A 196 -13.05 5.26 21.45
C MET A 196 -11.80 4.41 21.22
N SER A 197 -10.77 4.55 22.09
CA SER A 197 -9.55 3.76 22.01
C SER A 197 -9.81 2.27 22.23
N VAL A 198 -10.70 1.90 23.16
CA VAL A 198 -11.10 0.50 23.39
C VAL A 198 -11.75 -0.08 22.13
N ILE A 199 -12.59 0.69 21.43
CA ILE A 199 -13.24 0.23 20.20
C ILE A 199 -12.21 0.07 19.07
N LEU A 200 -11.31 1.04 18.88
CA LEU A 200 -10.24 0.96 17.90
C LEU A 200 -9.32 -0.24 18.17
N LEU A 201 -8.93 -0.44 19.43
CA LEU A 201 -8.12 -1.58 19.87
C LEU A 201 -8.85 -2.90 19.62
N SER A 202 -10.13 -2.98 19.96
CA SER A 202 -10.92 -4.19 19.74
C SER A 202 -11.01 -4.55 18.26
N LEU A 203 -11.25 -3.57 17.40
CA LEU A 203 -11.28 -3.75 15.93
C LEU A 203 -9.93 -4.29 15.42
N THR A 204 -8.83 -3.65 15.80
CA THR A 204 -7.49 -4.05 15.35
C THR A 204 -7.09 -5.43 15.88
N LEU A 205 -7.43 -5.77 17.13
CA LEU A 205 -7.18 -7.08 17.73
C LEU A 205 -7.98 -8.19 17.02
N ILE A 206 -9.26 -7.97 16.74
CA ILE A 206 -10.08 -8.95 16.01
C ILE A 206 -9.45 -9.24 14.63
N LEU A 207 -9.07 -8.20 13.90
CA LEU A 207 -8.44 -8.34 12.59
C LEU A 207 -7.08 -9.03 12.69
N PHE A 208 -6.27 -8.69 13.69
CA PHE A 208 -4.99 -9.34 13.96
C PHE A 208 -5.16 -10.84 14.24
N PHE A 209 -6.16 -11.23 15.03
CA PHE A 209 -6.43 -12.65 15.30
C PHE A 209 -6.91 -13.39 14.05
N ILE A 210 -7.76 -12.78 13.22
CA ILE A 210 -8.16 -13.33 11.92
C ILE A 210 -6.93 -13.53 11.03
N GLN A 211 -6.08 -12.53 10.92
CA GLN A 211 -4.84 -12.59 10.15
C GLN A 211 -3.94 -13.74 10.63
N LYS A 212 -3.61 -13.74 11.92
CA LYS A 212 -2.63 -14.68 12.50
C LYS A 212 -3.11 -16.13 12.48
N TYR A 213 -4.34 -16.39 12.87
CA TYR A 213 -4.82 -17.76 13.06
C TYR A 213 -5.47 -18.36 11.82
N TYR A 214 -6.00 -17.55 10.92
CA TYR A 214 -6.71 -18.04 9.74
C TYR A 214 -5.91 -17.90 8.45
N LEU A 215 -5.38 -16.72 8.14
CA LEU A 215 -4.70 -16.48 6.87
C LEU A 215 -3.24 -16.93 6.87
N GLU A 216 -2.50 -16.70 7.94
CA GLU A 216 -1.09 -17.09 8.01
C GLU A 216 -0.92 -18.61 7.92
N LYS A 217 -1.76 -19.39 8.62
CA LYS A 217 -1.77 -20.86 8.51
C LYS A 217 -2.04 -21.35 7.09
N LYS A 218 -3.01 -20.73 6.38
CA LYS A 218 -3.30 -21.10 4.98
C LYS A 218 -2.16 -20.74 4.04
N THR A 219 -1.53 -19.59 4.23
CA THR A 219 -0.39 -19.16 3.42
C THR A 219 0.80 -20.11 3.57
N THR A 220 1.09 -20.55 4.79
CA THR A 220 2.18 -21.50 5.05
C THR A 220 1.88 -22.89 4.45
N ALA A 221 0.65 -23.36 4.55
CA ALA A 221 0.24 -24.67 4.02
C ALA A 221 0.29 -24.75 2.49
N THR A 222 0.04 -23.64 1.79
CA THR A 222 0.07 -23.61 0.31
C THR A 222 1.48 -23.56 -0.27
N LEU A 223 2.51 -23.21 0.53
CA LEU A 223 3.88 -22.94 0.05
C LEU A 223 4.95 -23.87 0.64
N THR A 224 4.60 -25.10 1.01
CA THR A 224 5.51 -26.06 1.67
C THR A 224 6.63 -26.62 0.77
N GLY A 225 6.71 -26.24 -0.50
CA GLY A 225 7.79 -26.65 -1.43
C GLY A 225 8.88 -25.58 -1.55
N LYS A 226 10.17 -25.95 -1.42
CA LYS A 226 11.27 -25.11 -1.90
C LYS A 226 11.22 -25.08 -3.43
N ALA A 227 11.23 -23.88 -4.02
CA ALA A 227 11.37 -23.75 -5.47
C ALA A 227 12.61 -24.52 -5.95
N SER A 228 12.40 -25.59 -6.72
CA SER A 228 13.45 -26.51 -7.14
C SER A 228 14.23 -26.03 -8.37
N ARG A 229 13.71 -25.01 -9.07
CA ARG A 229 14.27 -24.49 -10.33
C ARG A 229 14.27 -22.96 -10.36
N VAL A 230 15.16 -22.42 -11.20
CA VAL A 230 15.20 -20.99 -11.52
C VAL A 230 14.04 -20.68 -12.48
N ARG A 231 13.16 -19.76 -12.08
CA ARG A 231 12.00 -19.33 -12.89
C ARG A 231 12.45 -18.69 -14.21
N MET A 232 11.87 -19.11 -15.31
CA MET A 232 12.11 -18.46 -16.60
C MET A 232 11.37 -17.13 -16.68
N PRO A 233 12.08 -16.01 -16.95
CA PRO A 233 11.46 -14.70 -17.00
C PRO A 233 10.51 -14.56 -18.20
N ILE A 234 9.50 -13.72 -18.03
CA ILE A 234 8.59 -13.33 -19.11
C ILE A 234 9.33 -12.41 -20.07
N THR A 235 9.32 -12.75 -21.36
CA THR A 235 9.95 -11.95 -22.43
C THR A 235 8.95 -11.24 -23.33
N ASP A 236 7.65 -11.52 -23.18
CA ASP A 236 6.59 -10.92 -23.98
C ASP A 236 6.46 -9.43 -23.68
N LYS A 237 6.80 -8.60 -24.67
CA LYS A 237 6.84 -7.14 -24.53
C LYS A 237 5.45 -6.53 -24.35
N SER A 238 4.39 -7.15 -24.89
CA SER A 238 3.02 -6.63 -24.78
C SER A 238 2.51 -6.62 -23.33
N VAL A 239 3.02 -7.51 -22.49
CA VAL A 239 2.67 -7.61 -21.07
C VAL A 239 3.71 -6.91 -20.19
N THR A 240 5.01 -7.16 -20.46
CA THR A 240 6.09 -6.70 -19.60
C THR A 240 6.30 -5.18 -19.66
N VAL A 241 6.15 -4.56 -20.85
CA VAL A 241 6.38 -3.13 -21.00
C VAL A 241 5.35 -2.30 -20.22
N PRO A 242 4.03 -2.46 -20.41
CA PRO A 242 3.06 -1.64 -19.69
C PRO A 242 3.14 -1.83 -18.17
N LEU A 243 3.35 -3.05 -17.68
CA LEU A 243 3.49 -3.32 -16.25
C LEU A 243 4.76 -2.66 -15.67
N THR A 244 5.90 -2.81 -16.36
CA THR A 244 7.16 -2.19 -15.91
C THR A 244 7.07 -0.67 -15.95
N VAL A 245 6.47 -0.09 -16.99
CA VAL A 245 6.27 1.36 -17.08
C VAL A 245 5.40 1.85 -15.93
N PHE A 246 4.26 1.20 -15.67
CA PHE A 246 3.40 1.57 -14.56
C PHE A 246 4.15 1.54 -13.22
N CYS A 247 4.81 0.44 -12.89
CA CYS A 247 5.57 0.32 -11.64
C CYS A 247 6.71 1.34 -11.56
N THR A 248 7.39 1.62 -12.68
CA THR A 248 8.48 2.62 -12.71
C THR A 248 7.95 4.02 -12.50
N VAL A 249 6.79 4.38 -13.08
CA VAL A 249 6.14 5.68 -12.89
C VAL A 249 5.73 5.86 -11.42
N VAL A 250 5.08 4.85 -10.82
CA VAL A 250 4.72 4.90 -9.39
C VAL A 250 5.97 5.02 -8.51
N ALA A 251 7.00 4.24 -8.78
CA ALA A 251 8.26 4.30 -8.06
C ALA A 251 8.95 5.67 -8.18
N ALA A 252 9.01 6.23 -9.39
CA ALA A 252 9.58 7.55 -9.62
C ALA A 252 8.76 8.65 -8.90
N PHE A 253 7.43 8.52 -8.88
CA PHE A 253 6.55 9.44 -8.16
C PHE A 253 6.81 9.41 -6.65
N VAL A 254 6.96 8.23 -6.05
CA VAL A 254 7.33 8.09 -4.63
C VAL A 254 8.68 8.75 -4.35
N VAL A 255 9.70 8.49 -5.18
CA VAL A 255 11.02 9.14 -5.02
C VAL A 255 10.92 10.66 -5.13
N LEU A 256 10.14 11.17 -6.10
CA LEU A 256 9.88 12.60 -6.23
C LEU A 256 9.31 13.19 -4.94
N MET A 257 8.32 12.53 -4.33
CA MET A 257 7.75 12.98 -3.07
C MET A 257 8.78 13.06 -1.94
N TYR A 258 9.68 12.07 -1.84
CA TYR A 258 10.75 12.09 -0.83
C TYR A 258 11.80 13.18 -1.09
N VAL A 259 12.13 13.44 -2.34
CA VAL A 259 13.10 14.50 -2.73
C VAL A 259 12.55 15.89 -2.45
N MET A 260 11.23 16.07 -2.50
CA MET A 260 10.61 17.39 -2.25
C MET A 260 10.76 17.89 -0.83
N ILE A 261 10.94 17.01 0.18
CA ILE A 261 11.07 17.44 1.58
C ILE A 261 12.38 18.20 1.82
N PRO A 262 13.57 17.64 1.53
CA PRO A 262 14.81 18.40 1.67
C PRO A 262 14.84 19.64 0.76
N PHE A 263 14.26 19.53 -0.45
CA PHE A 263 14.13 20.69 -1.34
C PHE A 263 13.31 21.83 -0.69
N GLY A 264 12.14 21.52 -0.15
CA GLY A 264 11.31 22.52 0.54
C GLY A 264 11.94 23.09 1.81
N ALA A 265 12.83 22.35 2.47
CA ALA A 265 13.58 22.85 3.62
C ALA A 265 14.70 23.83 3.25
N LEU A 266 15.26 23.68 2.03
CA LEU A 266 16.36 24.53 1.55
C LEU A 266 15.89 25.86 0.94
N PHE A 267 14.65 25.93 0.46
CA PHE A 267 14.09 27.09 -0.24
C PHE A 267 13.02 27.85 0.59
N LYS A 268 13.14 27.81 1.90
CA LYS A 268 12.33 28.62 2.82
C LYS A 268 12.87 30.04 2.95
#